data_50f468204eb66947d55c2c885c17a49d
#
_entry.id   50f468204eb66947d55c2c885c17a49d
#
_cell.length_a   1.000
_cell.length_b   1.000
_cell.length_c   1.000
_cell.angle_alpha   90.00
_cell.angle_beta   90.00
_cell.angle_gamma   90.00
#
_symmetry.space_group_name_H-M   'P 1'
#
loop_
_entity.id
_entity.type
_entity.pdbx_description
1 polymer ?
#
loop_
_entity_poly.entity_id
_entity_poly.type
_entity_poly.pdbx_seq_one_letter_code
_entity_poly.pdbx_strand_id
1 'polypeptide(L)'
;LHALDFMRTKAADYFDPGTVEYYNYWHEFASKHLFGIEINDEIARVAKMNMIVHDDGHTNVISFDALDSIEKMHDHNSGFEEGKFDLILTNPPFGSTIKKSEKPYLSGYELGKTKDAKGKEKDRPQQSSEVLFIERIWNFLKPGGKAAIILPDGILTNSSAQYVRDYILEKFQLLAVVSLPQHAFAHFGAGVKASIIFVLKRKATEKPDPNEAIFMAAPELIGYDATGRKTDSQLDEIIEK
;
A
#
# COMPACT_ATOMS: atom_id res chain seq x y z
N LEU A 1 -1.00 14.04 -1.75
CA LEU A 1 -0.27 15.28 -2.07
C LEU A 1 1.17 15.00 -2.48
N HIS A 2 1.98 14.27 -1.69
CA HIS A 2 3.39 14.01 -2.04
C HIS A 2 3.60 13.38 -3.42
N ALA A 3 2.70 12.50 -3.88
CA ALA A 3 2.76 11.98 -5.24
C ALA A 3 2.54 13.08 -6.30
N LEU A 4 1.64 14.04 -6.01
CA LEU A 4 1.39 15.18 -6.88
C LEU A 4 2.59 16.12 -6.92
N ASP A 5 3.18 16.44 -5.76
CA ASP A 5 4.38 17.28 -5.67
C ASP A 5 5.57 16.63 -6.38
N PHE A 6 5.72 15.31 -6.25
CA PHE A 6 6.72 14.55 -7.01
C PHE A 6 6.51 14.69 -8.52
N MET A 7 5.27 14.58 -9.01
CA MET A 7 4.98 14.72 -10.44
C MET A 7 5.18 16.14 -10.96
N ARG A 8 4.89 17.16 -10.14
CA ARG A 8 5.21 18.55 -10.46
C ARG A 8 6.72 18.75 -10.58
N THR A 9 7.50 18.21 -9.66
CA THR A 9 8.96 18.25 -9.75
C THR A 9 9.45 17.55 -11.01
N LYS A 10 8.88 16.37 -11.33
CA LYS A 10 9.23 15.65 -12.56
C LYS A 10 8.80 16.37 -13.84
N ALA A 11 7.69 17.07 -13.82
CA ALA A 11 7.27 17.90 -14.95
C ALA A 11 8.31 19.01 -15.27
N ALA A 12 8.94 19.58 -14.24
CA ALA A 12 9.99 20.59 -14.39
C ALA A 12 11.28 20.04 -15.03
N ASP A 13 11.50 18.72 -15.04
CA ASP A 13 12.62 18.12 -15.76
C ASP A 13 12.42 18.18 -17.30
N TYR A 14 11.20 18.38 -17.79
CA TYR A 14 10.82 18.34 -19.21
C TYR A 14 10.27 19.69 -19.73
N PHE A 15 9.61 20.48 -18.87
CA PHE A 15 8.89 21.69 -19.26
C PHE A 15 9.18 22.83 -18.28
N ASP A 16 9.25 24.05 -18.78
CA ASP A 16 9.43 25.23 -17.92
C ASP A 16 8.20 25.45 -17.01
N PRO A 17 8.40 25.61 -15.70
CA PRO A 17 7.31 25.91 -14.77
C PRO A 17 6.52 27.16 -15.19
N GLY A 18 5.20 27.07 -15.18
CA GLY A 18 4.28 28.13 -15.61
C GLY A 18 3.85 28.07 -17.08
N THR A 19 4.39 27.13 -17.88
CA THR A 19 3.90 26.86 -19.23
C THR A 19 2.66 25.96 -19.22
N VAL A 20 1.88 25.99 -20.30
CA VAL A 20 0.70 25.13 -20.47
C VAL A 20 1.11 23.66 -20.53
N GLU A 21 2.24 23.35 -21.17
CA GLU A 21 2.80 22.00 -21.28
C GLU A 21 3.16 21.43 -19.91
N TYR A 22 3.82 22.23 -19.06
CA TYR A 22 4.13 21.88 -17.68
C TYR A 22 2.84 21.55 -16.89
N TYR A 23 1.84 22.44 -16.96
CA TYR A 23 0.57 22.23 -16.29
C TYR A 23 -0.12 20.95 -16.77
N ASN A 24 -0.25 20.78 -18.08
CA ASN A 24 -0.94 19.63 -18.67
C ASN A 24 -0.29 18.30 -18.27
N TYR A 25 1.04 18.23 -18.20
CA TYR A 25 1.77 17.02 -17.88
C TYR A 25 1.43 16.46 -16.49
N TRP A 26 1.57 17.28 -15.45
CA TRP A 26 1.29 16.81 -14.09
C TRP A 26 -0.22 16.73 -13.79
N HIS A 27 -1.03 17.60 -14.38
CA HIS A 27 -2.48 17.60 -14.21
C HIS A 27 -3.13 16.39 -14.89
N GLU A 28 -2.67 15.99 -16.05
CA GLU A 28 -3.12 14.77 -16.71
C GLU A 28 -2.81 13.53 -15.85
N PHE A 29 -1.62 13.47 -15.27
CA PHE A 29 -1.27 12.43 -14.32
C PHE A 29 -2.23 12.43 -13.11
N ALA A 30 -2.43 13.56 -12.47
CA ALA A 30 -3.29 13.68 -11.30
C ALA A 30 -4.73 13.26 -11.61
N SER A 31 -5.29 13.75 -12.71
CA SER A 31 -6.70 13.52 -13.08
C SER A 31 -6.99 12.11 -13.62
N LYS A 32 -5.99 11.44 -14.24
CA LYS A 32 -6.20 10.15 -14.91
C LYS A 32 -5.49 8.96 -14.24
N HIS A 33 -4.42 9.19 -13.48
CA HIS A 33 -3.54 8.14 -13.01
C HIS A 33 -3.33 8.10 -11.49
N LEU A 34 -3.80 9.11 -10.74
CA LEU A 34 -3.72 9.12 -9.29
C LEU A 34 -5.06 8.73 -8.68
N PHE A 35 -5.08 7.59 -7.98
CA PHE A 35 -6.28 7.00 -7.40
C PHE A 35 -6.16 6.89 -5.88
N GLY A 36 -7.29 6.94 -5.18
CA GLY A 36 -7.35 6.75 -3.73
C GLY A 36 -8.64 6.09 -3.28
N ILE A 37 -8.53 5.24 -2.27
CA ILE A 37 -9.69 4.62 -1.61
C ILE A 37 -9.58 4.90 -0.13
N GLU A 38 -10.65 5.39 0.48
CA GLU A 38 -10.79 5.61 1.91
C GLU A 38 -12.17 5.14 2.36
N ILE A 39 -12.22 4.34 3.42
CA ILE A 39 -13.48 3.79 3.93
C ILE A 39 -14.32 4.81 4.69
N ASN A 40 -13.66 5.78 5.31
CA ASN A 40 -14.34 6.84 6.08
C ASN A 40 -14.77 7.97 5.15
N ASP A 41 -16.09 8.19 5.05
CA ASP A 41 -16.67 9.22 4.18
C ASP A 41 -16.15 10.63 4.46
N GLU A 42 -15.95 10.99 5.73
CA GLU A 42 -15.48 12.32 6.11
C GLU A 42 -14.02 12.51 5.69
N ILE A 43 -13.17 11.49 5.94
CA ILE A 43 -11.76 11.53 5.54
C ILE A 43 -11.64 11.52 4.02
N ALA A 44 -12.46 10.75 3.31
CA ALA A 44 -12.51 10.75 1.85
C ALA A 44 -12.89 12.13 1.30
N ARG A 45 -13.86 12.82 1.92
CA ARG A 45 -14.22 14.21 1.56
C ARG A 45 -13.08 15.19 1.80
N VAL A 46 -12.40 15.08 2.96
CA VAL A 46 -11.23 15.93 3.27
C VAL A 46 -10.12 15.67 2.25
N ALA A 47 -9.85 14.40 1.91
CA ALA A 47 -8.88 14.05 0.89
C ALA A 47 -9.23 14.69 -0.46
N LYS A 48 -10.49 14.56 -0.91
CA LYS A 48 -10.96 15.20 -2.15
C LYS A 48 -10.81 16.72 -2.13
N MET A 49 -11.23 17.38 -1.04
CA MET A 49 -11.08 18.82 -0.89
C MET A 49 -9.61 19.24 -0.98
N ASN A 50 -8.74 18.48 -0.33
CA ASN A 50 -7.31 18.74 -0.35
C ASN A 50 -6.73 18.61 -1.77
N MET A 51 -7.18 17.64 -2.53
CA MET A 51 -6.80 17.46 -3.94
C MET A 51 -7.33 18.61 -4.80
N ILE A 52 -8.59 19.03 -4.62
CA ILE A 52 -9.18 20.20 -5.32
C ILE A 52 -8.36 21.47 -5.10
N VAL A 53 -7.96 21.75 -3.86
CA VAL A 53 -7.15 22.93 -3.52
C VAL A 53 -5.78 22.92 -4.22
N HIS A 54 -5.33 21.72 -4.64
CA HIS A 54 -4.09 21.52 -5.37
C HIS A 54 -4.29 21.27 -6.88
N ASP A 55 -5.46 21.61 -7.43
CA ASP A 55 -5.79 21.54 -8.86
C ASP A 55 -5.66 20.15 -9.52
N ASP A 56 -5.89 19.07 -8.78
CA ASP A 56 -5.70 17.70 -9.32
C ASP A 56 -6.94 17.06 -9.96
N GLY A 57 -8.10 17.72 -9.87
CA GLY A 57 -9.35 17.21 -10.41
C GLY A 57 -10.09 16.19 -9.53
N HIS A 58 -9.53 15.67 -8.43
CA HIS A 58 -10.17 14.92 -7.31
C HIS A 58 -11.10 13.74 -7.64
N THR A 59 -11.33 13.41 -8.89
CA THR A 59 -12.38 12.47 -9.33
C THR A 59 -12.08 11.01 -8.97
N ASN A 60 -10.81 10.66 -8.77
CA ASN A 60 -10.38 9.29 -8.57
C ASN A 60 -10.20 8.90 -7.09
N VAL A 61 -10.61 9.74 -6.15
CA VAL A 61 -10.71 9.37 -4.74
C VAL A 61 -12.12 8.90 -4.46
N ILE A 62 -12.29 7.64 -4.03
CA ILE A 62 -13.60 7.08 -3.69
C ILE A 62 -13.70 6.78 -2.20
N SER A 63 -14.94 6.92 -1.65
CA SER A 63 -15.27 6.42 -0.33
C SER A 63 -15.82 5.01 -0.48
N PHE A 64 -15.02 4.01 -0.10
CA PHE A 64 -15.37 2.60 -0.26
C PHE A 64 -14.49 1.70 0.62
N ASP A 65 -14.98 0.50 0.94
CA ASP A 65 -14.18 -0.55 1.59
C ASP A 65 -13.22 -1.17 0.57
N ALA A 66 -11.93 -0.87 0.67
CA ALA A 66 -10.91 -1.36 -0.26
C ALA A 66 -10.78 -2.90 -0.28
N LEU A 67 -11.34 -3.60 0.71
CA LEU A 67 -11.35 -5.06 0.77
C LEU A 67 -12.61 -5.68 0.15
N ASP A 68 -13.65 -4.93 -0.18
CA ASP A 68 -14.84 -5.44 -0.87
C ASP A 68 -14.51 -5.76 -2.36
N SER A 69 -15.46 -6.21 -3.14
CA SER A 69 -15.21 -6.65 -4.50
C SER A 69 -14.74 -5.52 -5.42
N ILE A 70 -13.83 -5.83 -6.34
CA ILE A 70 -13.30 -4.87 -7.30
C ILE A 70 -14.39 -4.43 -8.27
N GLU A 71 -15.33 -5.30 -8.62
CA GLU A 71 -16.48 -4.95 -9.48
C GLU A 71 -17.30 -3.84 -8.87
N LYS A 72 -17.60 -3.89 -7.57
CA LYS A 72 -18.31 -2.82 -6.88
C LYS A 72 -17.51 -1.51 -6.85
N MET A 73 -16.19 -1.57 -6.68
CA MET A 73 -15.34 -0.38 -6.78
C MET A 73 -15.37 0.21 -8.19
N HIS A 74 -15.33 -0.65 -9.20
CA HIS A 74 -15.42 -0.26 -10.60
C HIS A 74 -16.75 0.47 -10.91
N ASP A 75 -17.85 0.05 -10.29
CA ASP A 75 -19.15 0.74 -10.40
C ASP A 75 -19.11 2.18 -9.84
N HIS A 76 -18.26 2.43 -8.82
CA HIS A 76 -18.04 3.77 -8.27
C HIS A 76 -17.08 4.61 -9.12
N ASN A 77 -16.04 3.98 -9.66
CA ASN A 77 -15.08 4.59 -10.57
C ASN A 77 -14.42 3.51 -11.42
N SER A 78 -14.65 3.55 -12.73
CA SER A 78 -14.16 2.57 -13.70
C SER A 78 -12.64 2.47 -13.80
N GLY A 79 -11.90 3.35 -13.11
CA GLY A 79 -10.46 3.25 -12.99
C GLY A 79 -9.97 2.17 -12.03
N PHE A 80 -10.83 1.61 -11.17
CA PHE A 80 -10.46 0.50 -10.28
C PHE A 80 -10.72 -0.84 -10.96
N GLU A 81 -9.65 -1.45 -11.44
CA GLU A 81 -9.65 -2.74 -12.14
C GLU A 81 -8.53 -3.64 -11.62
N GLU A 82 -8.69 -4.95 -11.77
CA GLU A 82 -7.60 -5.90 -11.49
C GLU A 82 -6.42 -5.69 -12.44
N GLY A 83 -5.22 -5.81 -11.88
CA GLY A 83 -3.99 -5.75 -12.67
C GLY A 83 -3.74 -4.42 -13.38
N LYS A 84 -4.27 -3.32 -12.85
CA LYS A 84 -4.21 -2.00 -13.52
C LYS A 84 -3.09 -1.11 -13.02
N PHE A 85 -2.75 -1.17 -11.76
CA PHE A 85 -1.86 -0.18 -11.13
C PHE A 85 -0.39 -0.54 -11.30
N ASP A 86 0.41 0.46 -11.66
CA ASP A 86 1.87 0.36 -11.74
C ASP A 86 2.53 0.47 -10.36
N LEU A 87 1.96 1.30 -9.50
CA LEU A 87 2.50 1.61 -8.17
C LEU A 87 1.37 1.74 -7.15
N ILE A 88 1.56 1.10 -6.00
CA ILE A 88 0.67 1.24 -4.85
C ILE A 88 1.49 1.63 -3.63
N LEU A 89 1.08 2.71 -2.96
CA LEU A 89 1.62 3.15 -1.67
C LEU A 89 0.53 3.05 -0.63
N THR A 90 0.74 2.30 0.44
CA THR A 90 -0.33 2.09 1.42
C THR A 90 0.18 1.84 2.83
N ASN A 91 -0.60 2.35 3.79
CA ASN A 91 -0.49 2.04 5.19
C ASN A 91 -1.83 1.44 5.64
N PRO A 92 -2.01 0.10 5.52
CA PRO A 92 -3.25 -0.55 5.93
C PRO A 92 -3.54 -0.34 7.42
N PRO A 93 -4.81 -0.35 7.85
CA PRO A 93 -5.15 -0.26 9.26
C PRO A 93 -4.61 -1.47 10.03
N PHE A 94 -3.90 -1.22 11.14
CA PHE A 94 -3.32 -2.28 11.97
C PHE A 94 -4.31 -2.81 13.00
N GLY A 95 -4.34 -4.13 13.19
CA GLY A 95 -5.11 -4.78 14.26
C GLY A 95 -6.61 -4.84 14.05
N SER A 96 -7.14 -4.35 12.94
CA SER A 96 -8.54 -4.53 12.59
C SER A 96 -8.80 -5.98 12.18
N THR A 97 -9.89 -6.56 12.68
CA THR A 97 -10.27 -7.94 12.40
C THR A 97 -11.49 -7.97 11.48
N ILE A 98 -11.35 -8.60 10.34
CA ILE A 98 -12.44 -8.86 9.40
C ILE A 98 -13.05 -10.22 9.71
N LYS A 99 -14.31 -10.23 10.13
CA LYS A 99 -15.06 -11.46 10.45
C LYS A 99 -15.92 -11.87 9.25
N LYS A 100 -15.90 -13.16 8.91
CA LYS A 100 -16.70 -13.70 7.81
C LYS A 100 -18.20 -13.45 7.97
N SER A 101 -18.71 -13.49 9.21
CA SER A 101 -20.11 -13.23 9.53
C SER A 101 -20.55 -11.79 9.22
N GLU A 102 -19.63 -10.82 9.28
CA GLU A 102 -19.88 -9.40 9.04
C GLU A 102 -19.51 -9.00 7.60
N LYS A 103 -18.47 -9.63 7.05
CA LYS A 103 -17.89 -9.32 5.74
C LYS A 103 -17.73 -10.61 4.92
N PRO A 104 -18.76 -11.03 4.17
CA PRO A 104 -18.75 -12.27 3.39
C PRO A 104 -17.64 -12.35 2.35
N TYR A 105 -17.13 -11.21 1.86
CA TYR A 105 -16.05 -11.14 0.90
C TYR A 105 -14.74 -11.80 1.39
N LEU A 106 -14.58 -12.03 2.71
CA LEU A 106 -13.43 -12.74 3.27
C LEU A 106 -13.20 -14.10 2.61
N SER A 107 -14.27 -14.81 2.24
CA SER A 107 -14.19 -16.12 1.56
C SER A 107 -13.57 -16.06 0.16
N GLY A 108 -13.55 -14.88 -0.45
CA GLY A 108 -12.94 -14.66 -1.77
C GLY A 108 -11.41 -14.55 -1.73
N TYR A 109 -10.83 -14.32 -0.56
CA TYR A 109 -9.39 -14.17 -0.39
C TYR A 109 -8.70 -15.52 -0.16
N GLU A 110 -7.55 -15.74 -0.81
CA GLU A 110 -6.67 -16.89 -0.56
C GLU A 110 -6.15 -16.86 0.89
N LEU A 111 -5.71 -15.67 1.35
CA LEU A 111 -5.28 -15.43 2.74
C LEU A 111 -6.44 -15.46 3.74
N GLY A 112 -7.69 -15.43 3.28
CA GLY A 112 -8.91 -15.66 4.05
C GLY A 112 -9.20 -17.14 4.30
N LYS A 113 -8.34 -18.05 3.82
CA LYS A 113 -8.51 -19.50 3.94
C LYS A 113 -7.43 -20.14 4.81
N THR A 114 -7.71 -21.35 5.25
CA THR A 114 -6.76 -22.22 5.98
C THR A 114 -7.00 -23.67 5.59
N LYS A 115 -6.07 -24.56 5.93
CA LYS A 115 -6.25 -26.00 5.72
C LYS A 115 -6.65 -26.66 7.04
N ASP A 116 -7.57 -27.61 6.99
CA ASP A 116 -7.91 -28.44 8.13
C ASP A 116 -6.85 -29.55 8.35
N ALA A 117 -7.03 -30.37 9.39
CA ALA A 117 -6.11 -31.46 9.71
C ALA A 117 -5.97 -32.51 8.59
N LYS A 118 -6.90 -32.53 7.62
CA LYS A 118 -6.89 -33.43 6.45
C LYS A 118 -6.36 -32.74 5.20
N GLY A 119 -5.86 -31.48 5.32
CA GLY A 119 -5.35 -30.71 4.21
C GLY A 119 -6.43 -30.07 3.32
N LYS A 120 -7.72 -30.17 3.67
CA LYS A 120 -8.82 -29.56 2.92
C LYS A 120 -8.93 -28.07 3.25
N GLU A 121 -9.05 -27.25 2.22
CA GLU A 121 -9.30 -25.81 2.39
C GLU A 121 -10.62 -25.56 3.09
N LYS A 122 -10.60 -24.59 4.00
CA LYS A 122 -11.78 -24.02 4.65
C LYS A 122 -11.56 -22.53 4.89
N ASP A 123 -12.64 -21.78 4.92
CA ASP A 123 -12.60 -20.38 5.25
C ASP A 123 -12.19 -20.16 6.71
N ARG A 124 -11.37 -19.15 6.93
CA ARG A 124 -11.11 -18.63 8.28
C ARG A 124 -12.37 -17.95 8.80
N PRO A 125 -12.72 -18.10 10.08
CA PRO A 125 -13.83 -17.35 10.66
C PRO A 125 -13.55 -15.84 10.70
N GLN A 126 -12.28 -15.47 10.75
CA GLN A 126 -11.79 -14.10 10.76
C GLN A 126 -10.35 -14.01 10.25
N GLN A 127 -9.96 -12.83 9.80
CA GLN A 127 -8.59 -12.51 9.39
C GLN A 127 -8.29 -11.06 9.70
N SER A 128 -7.01 -10.73 9.96
CA SER A 128 -6.60 -9.34 10.15
C SER A 128 -6.62 -8.59 8.80
N SER A 129 -7.01 -7.32 8.85
CA SER A 129 -7.15 -6.49 7.66
C SER A 129 -5.84 -6.33 6.90
N GLU A 130 -4.74 -6.09 7.62
CA GLU A 130 -3.41 -5.91 7.03
C GLU A 130 -2.96 -7.12 6.20
N VAL A 131 -3.36 -8.34 6.59
CA VAL A 131 -3.10 -9.56 5.81
C VAL A 131 -3.90 -9.59 4.51
N LEU A 132 -5.18 -9.22 4.56
CA LEU A 132 -6.03 -9.17 3.38
C LEU A 132 -5.59 -8.06 2.41
N PHE A 133 -5.07 -6.95 2.93
CA PHE A 133 -4.53 -5.88 2.09
C PHE A 133 -3.34 -6.34 1.24
N ILE A 134 -2.52 -7.28 1.71
CA ILE A 134 -1.41 -7.84 0.91
C ILE A 134 -1.95 -8.49 -0.37
N GLU A 135 -3.01 -9.31 -0.25
CA GLU A 135 -3.65 -9.93 -1.41
C GLU A 135 -4.39 -8.91 -2.27
N ARG A 136 -5.08 -7.94 -1.66
CA ARG A 136 -5.73 -6.84 -2.40
C ARG A 136 -4.74 -6.05 -3.25
N ILE A 137 -3.57 -5.77 -2.72
CA ILE A 137 -2.49 -5.09 -3.46
C ILE A 137 -2.04 -5.94 -4.65
N TRP A 138 -1.88 -7.26 -4.44
CA TRP A 138 -1.55 -8.17 -5.53
C TRP A 138 -2.62 -8.14 -6.65
N ASN A 139 -3.91 -8.14 -6.28
CA ASN A 139 -5.00 -8.07 -7.26
C ASN A 139 -4.94 -6.78 -8.08
N PHE A 140 -4.70 -5.64 -7.45
CA PHE A 140 -4.65 -4.35 -8.12
C PHE A 140 -3.40 -4.12 -8.98
N LEU A 141 -2.25 -4.63 -8.57
CA LEU A 141 -1.01 -4.44 -9.31
C LEU A 141 -1.03 -5.19 -10.64
N LYS A 142 -0.55 -4.55 -11.69
CA LYS A 142 -0.20 -5.25 -12.92
C LYS A 142 1.06 -6.10 -12.74
N PRO A 143 1.29 -7.15 -13.55
CA PRO A 143 2.55 -7.90 -13.53
C PRO A 143 3.75 -6.95 -13.73
N GLY A 144 4.73 -7.00 -12.82
CA GLY A 144 5.86 -6.06 -12.78
C GLY A 144 5.56 -4.74 -12.07
N GLY A 145 4.32 -4.50 -11.61
CA GLY A 145 3.95 -3.36 -10.77
C GLY A 145 4.56 -3.48 -9.38
N LYS A 146 4.77 -2.36 -8.73
CA LYS A 146 5.45 -2.25 -7.42
C LYS A 146 4.52 -1.75 -6.33
N ALA A 147 4.79 -2.14 -5.10
CA ALA A 147 4.14 -1.53 -3.94
C ALA A 147 5.11 -1.25 -2.81
N ALA A 148 4.83 -0.20 -2.05
CA ALA A 148 5.38 0.03 -0.72
C ALA A 148 4.25 -0.12 0.30
N ILE A 149 4.42 -1.05 1.25
CA ILE A 149 3.39 -1.45 2.20
C ILE A 149 3.96 -1.33 3.60
N ILE A 150 3.30 -0.57 4.46
CA ILE A 150 3.64 -0.54 5.88
C ILE A 150 2.94 -1.70 6.57
N LEU A 151 3.69 -2.57 7.24
CA LEU A 151 3.19 -3.73 7.94
C LEU A 151 3.68 -3.76 9.39
N PRO A 152 2.85 -4.25 10.34
CA PRO A 152 3.32 -4.54 11.68
C PRO A 152 4.43 -5.60 11.65
N ASP A 153 5.48 -5.42 12.45
CA ASP A 153 6.60 -6.37 12.51
C ASP A 153 6.15 -7.80 12.86
N GLY A 154 5.02 -7.96 13.55
CA GLY A 154 4.44 -9.26 13.84
C GLY A 154 4.13 -10.10 12.59
N ILE A 155 3.81 -9.49 11.44
CA ILE A 155 3.63 -10.19 10.17
C ILE A 155 4.97 -10.76 9.69
N LEU A 156 6.06 -10.03 9.90
CA LEU A 156 7.38 -10.40 9.41
C LEU A 156 8.12 -11.37 10.35
N THR A 157 7.78 -11.38 11.65
CA THR A 157 8.57 -12.08 12.68
C THR A 157 7.83 -13.25 13.37
N ASN A 158 6.49 -13.17 13.55
CA ASN A 158 5.76 -14.20 14.28
C ASN A 158 5.66 -15.51 13.47
N SER A 159 5.87 -16.65 14.12
CA SER A 159 5.73 -17.98 13.50
C SER A 159 4.31 -18.24 12.96
N SER A 160 3.29 -17.74 13.65
CA SER A 160 1.88 -17.85 13.23
C SER A 160 1.57 -17.14 11.91
N ALA A 161 2.40 -16.17 11.49
CA ALA A 161 2.28 -15.44 10.23
C ALA A 161 3.15 -16.02 9.09
N GLN A 162 3.75 -17.20 9.26
CA GLN A 162 4.59 -17.81 8.23
C GLN A 162 3.87 -17.94 6.89
N TYR A 163 2.61 -18.37 6.88
CA TYR A 163 1.81 -18.52 5.65
C TYR A 163 1.64 -17.19 4.88
N VAL A 164 1.68 -16.04 5.57
CA VAL A 164 1.61 -14.71 4.93
C VAL A 164 2.95 -14.40 4.25
N ARG A 165 4.07 -14.70 4.92
CA ARG A 165 5.41 -14.53 4.32
C ARG A 165 5.62 -15.45 3.13
N ASP A 166 5.15 -16.70 3.22
CA ASP A 166 5.18 -17.66 2.10
C ASP A 166 4.38 -17.12 0.90
N TYR A 167 3.19 -16.55 1.14
CA TYR A 167 2.38 -15.89 0.12
C TYR A 167 3.12 -14.70 -0.51
N ILE A 168 3.73 -13.82 0.32
CA ILE A 168 4.49 -12.66 -0.18
C ILE A 168 5.62 -13.14 -1.09
N LEU A 169 6.43 -14.11 -0.66
CA LEU A 169 7.57 -14.59 -1.43
C LEU A 169 7.16 -15.35 -2.70
N GLU A 170 6.00 -16.02 -2.70
CA GLU A 170 5.46 -16.69 -3.88
C GLU A 170 4.94 -15.70 -4.92
N LYS A 171 4.15 -14.72 -4.49
CA LYS A 171 3.42 -13.80 -5.39
C LYS A 171 4.25 -12.57 -5.79
N PHE A 172 5.21 -12.19 -4.95
CA PHE A 172 6.04 -11.00 -5.15
C PHE A 172 7.53 -11.32 -5.09
N GLN A 173 8.32 -10.51 -5.74
CA GLN A 173 9.72 -10.32 -5.43
C GLN A 173 9.82 -9.27 -4.31
N LEU A 174 10.46 -9.63 -3.20
CA LEU A 174 10.75 -8.70 -2.11
C LEU A 174 12.00 -7.89 -2.48
N LEU A 175 11.81 -6.59 -2.72
CA LEU A 175 12.90 -5.71 -3.15
C LEU A 175 13.66 -5.12 -1.95
N ALA A 176 12.91 -4.65 -0.94
CA ALA A 176 13.51 -4.04 0.23
C ALA A 176 12.63 -4.19 1.48
N VAL A 177 13.27 -4.13 2.64
CA VAL A 177 12.62 -4.01 3.95
C VAL A 177 13.29 -2.88 4.72
N VAL A 178 12.51 -1.87 5.11
CA VAL A 178 12.96 -0.76 5.96
C VAL A 178 12.27 -0.88 7.31
N SER A 179 13.02 -1.28 8.34
CA SER A 179 12.50 -1.42 9.70
C SER A 179 12.44 -0.05 10.38
N LEU A 180 11.25 0.49 10.56
CA LEU A 180 11.05 1.80 11.20
C LEU A 180 11.37 1.72 12.71
N PRO A 181 11.80 2.81 13.36
CA PRO A 181 12.00 2.81 14.80
C PRO A 181 10.70 2.56 15.57
N GLN A 182 10.78 2.05 16.79
CA GLN A 182 9.63 1.71 17.63
C GLN A 182 8.64 2.87 17.81
N HIS A 183 9.14 4.09 17.80
CA HIS A 183 8.35 5.30 18.04
C HIS A 183 7.72 5.89 16.76
N ALA A 184 7.94 5.30 15.59
CA ALA A 184 7.51 5.87 14.30
C ALA A 184 6.04 6.30 14.26
N PHE A 185 5.16 5.59 14.95
CA PHE A 185 3.73 5.90 15.01
C PHE A 185 3.24 6.31 16.41
N ALA A 186 4.15 6.50 17.37
CA ALA A 186 3.78 6.77 18.75
C ALA A 186 2.99 8.07 18.94
N HIS A 187 3.38 9.15 18.27
CA HIS A 187 2.68 10.43 18.37
C HIS A 187 1.32 10.44 17.65
N PHE A 188 1.05 9.43 16.80
CA PHE A 188 -0.28 9.17 16.22
C PHE A 188 -1.12 8.20 17.06
N GLY A 189 -0.66 7.83 18.25
CA GLY A 189 -1.36 6.92 19.15
C GLY A 189 -1.17 5.42 18.88
N ALA A 190 -0.30 5.04 17.94
CA ALA A 190 -0.01 3.65 17.61
C ALA A 190 1.35 3.24 18.17
N GLY A 191 1.35 2.36 19.19
CA GLY A 191 2.59 1.82 19.79
C GLY A 191 3.16 0.58 19.09
N VAL A 192 2.68 0.25 17.91
CA VAL A 192 3.11 -0.94 17.15
C VAL A 192 4.34 -0.64 16.34
N LYS A 193 5.39 -1.46 16.50
CA LYS A 193 6.55 -1.42 15.63
C LYS A 193 6.15 -1.93 14.24
N ALA A 194 6.57 -1.20 13.22
CA ALA A 194 6.25 -1.49 11.83
C ALA A 194 7.48 -1.39 10.93
N SER A 195 7.40 -2.06 9.79
CA SER A 195 8.38 -1.99 8.72
C SER A 195 7.69 -1.64 7.41
N ILE A 196 8.43 -0.99 6.50
CA ILE A 196 8.00 -0.80 5.12
C ILE A 196 8.61 -1.94 4.30
N ILE A 197 7.76 -2.69 3.58
CA ILE A 197 8.23 -3.63 2.57
C ILE A 197 8.01 -3.05 1.18
N PHE A 198 9.01 -3.21 0.33
CA PHE A 198 8.92 -2.86 -1.09
C PHE A 198 8.86 -4.15 -1.89
N VAL A 199 7.81 -4.30 -2.67
CA VAL A 199 7.54 -5.53 -3.41
C VAL A 199 7.27 -5.24 -4.88
N LEU A 200 7.57 -6.22 -5.74
CA LEU A 200 7.25 -6.21 -7.16
C LEU A 200 6.38 -7.44 -7.45
N LYS A 201 5.22 -7.26 -8.06
CA LYS A 201 4.36 -8.37 -8.48
C LYS A 201 5.05 -9.20 -9.55
N ARG A 202 5.26 -10.50 -9.28
CA ARG A 202 5.86 -11.42 -10.27
C ARG A 202 4.95 -11.56 -11.48
N LYS A 203 5.57 -11.75 -12.64
CA LYS A 203 4.85 -12.19 -13.84
C LYS A 203 4.47 -13.66 -13.68
N ALA A 204 3.41 -14.09 -14.35
CA ALA A 204 2.91 -15.47 -14.23
C ALA A 204 3.95 -16.56 -14.58
N THR A 205 4.97 -16.22 -15.36
CA THR A 205 6.06 -17.11 -15.76
C THR A 205 7.25 -17.10 -14.81
N GLU A 206 7.31 -16.14 -13.88
CA GLU A 206 8.43 -15.98 -12.96
C GLU A 206 8.23 -16.83 -11.72
N LYS A 207 9.28 -17.53 -11.32
CA LYS A 207 9.31 -18.31 -10.08
C LYS A 207 10.18 -17.62 -9.05
N PRO A 208 9.90 -17.79 -7.75
CA PRO A 208 10.79 -17.32 -6.70
C PRO A 208 12.20 -17.87 -6.88
N ASP A 209 13.21 -16.99 -6.78
CA ASP A 209 14.62 -17.38 -6.74
C ASP A 209 15.14 -17.18 -5.29
N PRO A 210 15.67 -18.21 -4.64
CA PRO A 210 16.21 -18.11 -3.29
C PRO A 210 17.44 -17.16 -3.19
N ASN A 211 18.04 -16.79 -4.32
CA ASN A 211 19.18 -15.89 -4.38
C ASN A 211 18.79 -14.43 -4.68
N GLU A 212 17.51 -14.09 -4.71
CA GLU A 212 17.08 -12.70 -4.89
C GLU A 212 17.67 -11.81 -3.80
N ALA A 213 18.37 -10.74 -4.22
CA ALA A 213 18.91 -9.78 -3.28
C ALA A 213 17.78 -8.92 -2.69
N ILE A 214 17.81 -8.74 -1.38
CA ILE A 214 16.85 -7.89 -0.64
C ILE A 214 17.64 -6.78 0.03
N PHE A 215 17.30 -5.53 -0.26
CA PHE A 215 17.86 -4.40 0.46
C PHE A 215 17.26 -4.32 1.88
N MET A 216 18.11 -4.16 2.88
CA MET A 216 17.67 -4.09 4.28
C MET A 216 18.21 -2.81 4.92
N ALA A 217 17.32 -2.04 5.56
CA ALA A 217 17.68 -0.84 6.31
C ALA A 217 16.92 -0.74 7.63
N ALA A 218 17.53 -0.12 8.62
CA ALA A 218 16.92 0.13 9.94
C ALA A 218 17.33 1.52 10.44
N PRO A 219 16.72 2.60 9.94
CA PRO A 219 16.99 3.95 10.42
C PRO A 219 16.56 4.12 11.87
N GLU A 220 17.37 4.82 12.67
CA GLU A 220 17.01 5.23 14.02
C GLU A 220 16.31 6.59 14.03
N LEU A 221 16.63 7.46 13.05
CA LEU A 221 16.10 8.80 12.88
C LEU A 221 15.26 8.89 11.59
N ILE A 222 14.02 9.31 11.72
CA ILE A 222 13.05 9.39 10.63
C ILE A 222 12.44 10.78 10.45
N GLY A 223 13.12 11.83 10.98
CA GLY A 223 12.71 13.23 10.87
C GLY A 223 11.85 13.73 12.03
N TYR A 224 11.47 12.87 12.99
CA TYR A 224 10.74 13.24 14.20
C TYR A 224 10.94 12.21 15.34
N ASP A 225 10.75 12.67 16.56
CA ASP A 225 10.81 11.84 17.77
C ASP A 225 9.42 11.25 18.14
N ALA A 226 9.36 10.50 19.26
CA ALA A 226 8.12 9.91 19.77
C ALA A 226 7.02 10.92 20.12
N THR A 227 7.35 12.20 20.27
CA THR A 227 6.41 13.29 20.58
C THR A 227 6.02 14.09 19.32
N GLY A 228 6.56 13.74 18.15
CA GLY A 228 6.34 14.43 16.89
C GLY A 228 7.21 15.68 16.68
N ARG A 229 8.22 15.91 17.53
CA ARG A 229 9.17 17.02 17.35
C ARG A 229 10.16 16.67 16.23
N LYS A 230 10.49 17.66 15.40
CA LYS A 230 11.47 17.48 14.31
C LYS A 230 12.83 17.05 14.84
N THR A 231 13.41 16.09 14.15
CA THR A 231 14.79 15.58 14.34
C THR A 231 15.47 15.45 12.98
N ASP A 232 16.74 15.03 12.98
CA ASP A 232 17.39 14.60 11.75
C ASP A 232 16.71 13.38 11.14
N SER A 233 16.94 13.14 9.85
CA SER A 233 16.40 11.99 9.11
C SER A 233 17.53 11.24 8.41
N GLN A 234 17.49 9.91 8.51
CA GLN A 234 18.38 9.01 7.77
C GLN A 234 17.68 8.44 6.52
N LEU A 235 16.42 8.83 6.27
CA LEU A 235 15.65 8.29 5.14
C LEU A 235 16.25 8.71 3.80
N ASP A 236 16.79 9.92 3.69
CA ASP A 236 17.42 10.40 2.46
C ASP A 236 18.65 9.56 2.09
N GLU A 237 19.47 9.19 3.07
CA GLU A 237 20.63 8.30 2.88
C GLU A 237 20.24 6.89 2.41
N ILE A 238 19.03 6.43 2.81
CA ILE A 238 18.51 5.12 2.40
C ILE A 238 18.01 5.16 0.97
N ILE A 239 17.44 6.30 0.54
CA ILE A 239 16.89 6.48 -0.82
C ILE A 239 18.02 6.55 -1.86
N GLU A 240 19.19 7.05 -1.49
CA GLU A 240 20.36 7.18 -2.38
C GLU A 240 21.10 5.84 -2.64
N LYS A 241 20.79 4.80 -1.88
CA LYS A 241 21.41 3.46 -1.99
C LYS A 241 20.51 2.46 -2.72
#